data_e08df7879134b79f6e53a4304dee0362
#
_entry.id   e08df7879134b79f6e53a4304dee0362
#
_cell.length_a   1.000
_cell.length_b   1.000
_cell.length_c   1.000
_cell.angle_alpha   90.00
_cell.angle_beta   90.00
_cell.angle_gamma   90.00
#
_symmetry.space_group_name_H-M   'P 1'
#
loop_
_entity.id
_entity.type
_entity.pdbx_description
1 polymer ?
#
loop_
_entity_poly.entity_id
_entity_poly.type
_entity_poly.pdbx_seq_one_letter_code
_entity_poly.pdbx_strand_id
1 'polypeptide(L)'
;VLETLDNLRKNGRLTRLQSLVTGTLKIKLLMGATPEGEICKRGQALSMKQALSKMVELMAKDPAHSGRTLCITHCNCLERAFQLKEMALKSCKFGEILICETGGISTVYANDGGIVAAY
;
A
#
# COMPACT_ATOMS: atom_id res chain seq x y z
N VAL A 1 -0.36 0.83 1.33
CA VAL A 1 -0.03 1.45 2.63
C VAL A 1 -1.27 2.13 3.18
N LEU A 2 -1.56 1.93 4.45
CA LEU A 2 -2.71 2.51 5.13
C LEU A 2 -2.27 3.52 6.19
N GLU A 3 -3.02 4.61 6.32
CA GLU A 3 -2.82 5.60 7.39
C GLU A 3 -3.17 5.00 8.76
N THR A 4 -4.30 4.29 8.83
CA THR A 4 -4.76 3.59 10.04
C THR A 4 -5.29 2.21 9.67
N LEU A 5 -5.43 1.34 10.67
CA LEU A 5 -6.00 0.01 10.52
C LEU A 5 -7.39 -0.12 11.13
N ASP A 6 -7.97 0.98 11.58
CA ASP A 6 -9.21 0.96 12.36
C ASP A 6 -10.37 0.31 11.60
N ASN A 7 -10.51 0.61 10.31
CA ASN A 7 -11.57 0.03 9.50
C ASN A 7 -11.37 -1.47 9.26
N LEU A 8 -10.13 -1.92 9.03
CA LEU A 8 -9.83 -3.35 8.92
C LEU A 8 -10.10 -4.08 10.24
N ARG A 9 -9.79 -3.45 11.37
CA ARG A 9 -10.07 -4.00 12.70
C ARG A 9 -11.57 -4.11 12.97
N LYS A 10 -12.32 -3.03 12.75
CA LYS A 10 -13.78 -2.99 12.96
C LYS A 10 -14.53 -4.02 12.12
N ASN A 11 -14.03 -4.30 10.92
CA ASN A 11 -14.64 -5.25 9.99
C ASN A 11 -14.10 -6.69 10.10
N GLY A 12 -13.38 -7.01 11.19
CA GLY A 12 -12.86 -8.36 11.45
C GLY A 12 -11.78 -8.87 10.50
N ARG A 13 -11.25 -8.00 9.64
CA ARG A 13 -10.21 -8.37 8.65
C ARG A 13 -8.80 -8.42 9.22
N LEU A 14 -8.63 -8.05 10.50
CA LEU A 14 -7.36 -8.02 11.22
C LEU A 14 -7.21 -9.10 12.30
N THR A 15 -8.14 -10.03 12.43
CA THR A 15 -8.16 -11.00 13.54
C THR A 15 -6.86 -11.78 13.66
N ARG A 16 -6.20 -12.10 12.54
CA ARG A 16 -4.88 -12.77 12.53
C ARG A 16 -3.69 -11.80 12.62
N LEU A 17 -3.92 -10.50 12.45
CA LEU A 17 -2.88 -9.48 12.44
C LEU A 17 -2.83 -8.65 13.73
N GLN A 18 -3.78 -8.85 14.66
CA GLN A 18 -3.86 -8.10 15.91
C GLN A 18 -2.61 -8.24 16.77
N SER A 19 -1.95 -9.40 16.74
CA SER A 19 -0.69 -9.62 17.44
C SER A 19 0.51 -8.85 16.88
N LEU A 20 0.38 -8.33 15.65
CA LEU A 20 1.44 -7.60 14.95
C LEU A 20 1.33 -6.07 15.14
N VAL A 21 0.27 -5.60 15.77
CA VAL A 21 -0.06 -4.17 15.94
C VAL A 21 -0.16 -3.81 17.44
N THR A 22 0.64 -4.43 18.25
CA THR A 22 0.77 -4.08 19.68
C THR A 22 1.68 -2.87 19.83
N GLY A 23 1.09 -1.68 19.92
CA GLY A 23 1.86 -0.48 20.24
C GLY A 23 1.19 0.81 19.78
N THR A 24 1.20 1.78 20.66
CA THR A 24 0.65 3.15 20.56
C THR A 24 1.40 4.06 19.57
N LEU A 25 2.30 3.55 18.73
CA LEU A 25 3.09 4.37 17.83
C LEU A 25 2.36 4.58 16.48
N LYS A 26 2.52 5.76 15.93
CA LYS A 26 2.08 6.18 14.58
C LYS A 26 2.81 5.40 13.48
N ILE A 27 2.72 4.06 13.51
CA ILE A 27 3.37 3.19 12.54
C ILE A 27 2.49 3.10 11.30
N LYS A 28 3.10 3.28 10.14
CA LYS A 28 2.48 3.01 8.84
C LYS A 28 2.73 1.56 8.46
N LEU A 29 1.67 0.79 8.23
CA LEU A 29 1.79 -0.61 7.84
C LEU A 29 1.70 -0.77 6.32
N LEU A 30 2.64 -1.55 5.78
CA LEU A 30 2.56 -2.05 4.42
C LEU A 30 1.85 -3.40 4.48
N MET A 31 0.70 -3.44 3.87
CA MET A 31 -0.11 -4.65 3.72
C MET A 31 -0.01 -5.17 2.30
N GLY A 32 -0.18 -6.44 2.12
CA GLY A 32 -0.27 -7.11 0.83
C GLY A 32 -1.17 -8.33 0.93
N ALA A 33 -1.19 -9.13 -0.11
CA ALA A 33 -1.89 -10.41 -0.13
C ALA A 33 -0.89 -11.55 -0.31
N THR A 34 -1.23 -12.72 0.23
CA THR A 34 -0.56 -13.99 -0.09
C THR A 34 -1.11 -14.53 -1.43
N PRO A 35 -0.46 -15.54 -2.04
CA PRO A 35 -1.01 -16.21 -3.22
C PRO A 35 -2.41 -16.78 -3.01
N GLU A 36 -2.74 -17.16 -1.78
CA GLU A 36 -4.04 -17.69 -1.36
C GLU A 36 -5.09 -16.59 -1.16
N GLY A 37 -4.72 -15.29 -1.33
CA GLY A 37 -5.61 -14.15 -1.18
C GLY A 37 -5.78 -13.66 0.27
N GLU A 38 -4.98 -14.15 1.21
CA GLU A 38 -5.02 -13.67 2.60
C GLU A 38 -4.25 -12.36 2.76
N ILE A 39 -4.81 -11.43 3.55
CA ILE A 39 -4.12 -10.17 3.90
C ILE A 39 -2.93 -10.47 4.80
N CYS A 40 -1.75 -9.97 4.43
CA CYS A 40 -0.52 -10.14 5.20
C CYS A 40 0.23 -8.80 5.38
N LYS A 41 1.06 -8.74 6.44
CA LYS A 41 1.99 -7.63 6.65
C LYS A 41 3.22 -7.83 5.77
N ARG A 42 3.53 -6.84 4.94
CA ARG A 42 4.74 -6.80 4.10
C ARG A 42 5.84 -5.92 4.69
N GLY A 43 5.49 -5.03 5.61
CA GLY A 43 6.47 -4.15 6.27
C GLY A 43 5.83 -3.12 7.17
N GLN A 44 6.68 -2.29 7.76
CA GLN A 44 6.25 -1.15 8.58
C GLN A 44 7.23 0.01 8.44
N ALA A 45 6.76 1.22 8.69
CA ALA A 45 7.55 2.45 8.65
C ALA A 45 7.05 3.45 9.70
N LEU A 46 7.89 4.41 10.08
CA LEU A 46 7.53 5.46 11.02
C LEU A 46 6.90 6.69 10.34
N SER A 47 7.10 6.82 9.02
CA SER A 47 6.51 7.91 8.23
C SER A 47 5.95 7.38 6.90
N MET A 48 5.05 8.14 6.30
CA MET A 48 4.49 7.79 4.99
C MET A 48 5.58 7.75 3.92
N LYS A 49 6.52 8.71 3.92
CA LYS A 49 7.64 8.72 2.98
C LYS A 49 8.47 7.43 3.04
N GLN A 50 8.80 6.96 4.24
CA GLN A 50 9.50 5.68 4.43
C GLN A 50 8.65 4.49 3.99
N ALA A 51 7.33 4.55 4.21
CA ALA A 51 6.42 3.50 3.78
C ALA A 51 6.37 3.40 2.25
N LEU A 52 6.28 4.52 1.54
CA LEU A 52 6.32 4.55 0.07
C LEU A 52 7.66 4.03 -0.46
N SER A 53 8.79 4.41 0.16
CA SER A 53 10.12 3.90 -0.20
C SER A 53 10.17 2.36 -0.10
N LYS A 54 9.73 1.82 1.03
CA LYS A 54 9.68 0.36 1.23
C LYS A 54 8.74 -0.33 0.24
N MET A 55 7.65 0.31 -0.12
CA MET A 55 6.72 -0.20 -1.12
C MET A 55 7.40 -0.35 -2.48
N VAL A 56 8.14 0.68 -2.91
CA VAL A 56 8.94 0.65 -4.15
C VAL A 56 10.04 -0.41 -4.07
N GLU A 57 10.75 -0.53 -2.95
CA GLU A 57 11.76 -1.57 -2.75
C GLU A 57 11.18 -2.99 -2.89
N LEU A 58 9.97 -3.23 -2.37
CA LEU A 58 9.28 -4.51 -2.52
C LEU A 58 8.92 -4.78 -3.98
N MET A 59 8.39 -3.77 -4.69
CA MET A 59 8.07 -3.89 -6.12
C MET A 59 9.33 -4.13 -6.97
N ALA A 60 10.42 -3.42 -6.70
CA ALA A 60 11.67 -3.57 -7.44
C ALA A 60 12.33 -4.95 -7.28
N LYS A 61 12.09 -5.62 -6.14
CA LYS A 61 12.58 -6.98 -5.88
C LYS A 61 11.76 -8.07 -6.58
N ASP A 62 10.55 -7.78 -6.99
CA ASP A 62 9.70 -8.73 -7.69
C ASP A 62 9.94 -8.62 -9.20
N PRO A 63 10.54 -9.64 -9.85
CA PRO A 63 10.82 -9.59 -11.28
C PRO A 63 9.55 -9.46 -12.12
N ALA A 64 8.39 -9.83 -11.58
CA ALA A 64 7.11 -9.76 -12.29
C ALA A 64 6.66 -8.33 -12.62
N HIS A 65 7.26 -7.29 -12.04
CA HIS A 65 6.89 -5.89 -12.33
C HIS A 65 7.30 -5.44 -13.73
N SER A 66 8.32 -6.06 -14.32
CA SER A 66 8.91 -5.59 -15.59
C SER A 66 7.93 -5.65 -16.74
N GLY A 67 7.72 -4.53 -17.41
CA GLY A 67 6.81 -4.38 -18.55
C GLY A 67 5.32 -4.35 -18.20
N ARG A 68 4.93 -4.63 -16.96
CA ARG A 68 3.53 -4.57 -16.54
C ARG A 68 3.05 -3.14 -16.30
N THR A 69 1.75 -2.95 -16.30
CA THR A 69 1.11 -1.70 -15.88
C THR A 69 1.01 -1.67 -14.36
N LEU A 70 1.55 -0.63 -13.74
CA LEU A 70 1.34 -0.32 -12.33
C LEU A 70 0.10 0.55 -12.17
N CYS A 71 -0.89 0.07 -11.46
CA CYS A 71 -2.03 0.88 -11.04
C CYS A 71 -1.83 1.36 -9.60
N ILE A 72 -1.78 2.68 -9.40
CA ILE A 72 -1.72 3.33 -8.09
C ILE A 72 -3.08 3.92 -7.81
N THR A 73 -3.76 3.46 -6.77
CA THR A 73 -5.01 4.05 -6.32
C THR A 73 -4.81 4.77 -4.98
N HIS A 74 -5.45 5.91 -4.83
CA HIS A 74 -5.34 6.74 -3.64
C HIS A 74 -6.70 7.14 -3.08
N CYS A 75 -6.77 7.31 -1.77
CA CYS A 75 -7.92 7.87 -1.09
C CYS A 75 -7.59 9.29 -0.65
N ASN A 76 -8.10 10.28 -1.40
CA ASN A 76 -7.95 11.71 -1.08
C ASN A 76 -6.48 12.16 -0.84
N CYS A 77 -5.52 11.59 -1.57
CA CYS A 77 -4.10 11.91 -1.39
C CYS A 77 -3.30 11.83 -2.71
N LEU A 78 -3.76 12.54 -3.73
CA LEU A 78 -3.17 12.54 -5.07
C LEU A 78 -1.66 12.83 -5.08
N GLU A 79 -1.20 13.77 -4.25
CA GLU A 79 0.23 14.10 -4.14
C GLU A 79 1.08 12.88 -3.74
N ARG A 80 0.57 12.04 -2.83
CA ARG A 80 1.25 10.79 -2.44
C ARG A 80 1.31 9.80 -3.59
N ALA A 81 0.26 9.72 -4.39
CA ALA A 81 0.24 8.87 -5.57
C ALA A 81 1.30 9.32 -6.59
N PHE A 82 1.45 10.62 -6.82
CA PHE A 82 2.52 11.16 -7.66
C PHE A 82 3.90 10.89 -7.06
N GLN A 83 4.10 11.06 -5.77
CA GLN A 83 5.37 10.71 -5.10
C GLN A 83 5.73 9.24 -5.31
N LEU A 84 4.76 8.32 -5.13
CA LEU A 84 4.97 6.90 -5.38
C LEU A 84 5.32 6.63 -6.84
N LYS A 85 4.62 7.25 -7.79
CA LYS A 85 4.90 7.15 -9.23
C LYS A 85 6.34 7.57 -9.54
N GLU A 86 6.76 8.74 -9.08
CA GLU A 86 8.13 9.25 -9.29
C GLU A 86 9.20 8.31 -8.72
N MET A 87 8.95 7.74 -7.55
CA MET A 87 9.86 6.78 -6.92
C MET A 87 9.89 5.46 -7.71
N ALA A 88 8.74 4.98 -8.16
CA ALA A 88 8.64 3.76 -8.97
C ALA A 88 9.35 3.89 -10.32
N LEU A 89 9.19 5.03 -11.01
CA LEU A 89 9.87 5.31 -12.28
C LEU A 89 11.41 5.26 -12.16
N LYS A 90 11.96 5.61 -11.00
CA LYS A 90 13.41 5.58 -10.76
C LYS A 90 13.96 4.19 -10.45
N SER A 91 13.14 3.30 -9.92
CA SER A 91 13.62 2.03 -9.34
C SER A 91 13.02 0.78 -9.97
N CYS A 92 11.96 0.92 -10.76
CA CYS A 92 11.22 -0.18 -11.37
C CYS A 92 11.11 0.02 -12.89
N LYS A 93 10.89 -1.08 -13.61
CA LYS A 93 10.75 -1.11 -15.08
C LYS A 93 9.31 -1.39 -15.49
N PHE A 94 8.35 -0.65 -14.93
CA PHE A 94 6.96 -0.74 -15.37
C PHE A 94 6.80 -0.22 -16.80
N GLY A 95 5.91 -0.82 -17.59
CA GLY A 95 5.57 -0.36 -18.93
C GLY A 95 4.70 0.90 -18.90
N GLU A 96 3.79 0.97 -17.95
CA GLU A 96 2.87 2.08 -17.76
C GLU A 96 2.57 2.28 -16.28
N ILE A 97 2.27 3.51 -15.85
CA ILE A 97 1.83 3.80 -14.49
C ILE A 97 0.56 4.66 -14.53
N LEU A 98 -0.54 4.07 -14.09
CA LEU A 98 -1.85 4.71 -13.95
C LEU A 98 -2.06 5.20 -12.52
N ILE A 99 -2.71 6.35 -12.37
CA ILE A 99 -3.15 6.88 -11.08
C ILE A 99 -4.66 7.05 -11.12
N CYS A 100 -5.36 6.51 -10.12
CA CYS A 100 -6.80 6.57 -9.99
C CYS A 100 -7.20 6.88 -8.55
N GLU A 101 -8.38 7.41 -8.33
CA GLU A 101 -8.99 7.47 -7.01
C GLU A 101 -9.56 6.11 -6.62
N THR A 102 -9.55 5.80 -5.31
CA THR A 102 -10.28 4.64 -4.79
C THR A 102 -11.78 4.90 -4.89
N GLY A 103 -12.56 3.86 -5.15
CA GLY A 103 -14.02 3.92 -5.18
C GLY A 103 -14.67 2.87 -4.28
N GLY A 104 -15.91 3.13 -3.88
CA GLY A 104 -16.74 2.18 -3.14
C GLY A 104 -16.04 1.58 -1.90
N ILE A 105 -16.05 0.27 -1.80
CA ILE A 105 -15.51 -0.47 -0.66
C ILE A 105 -13.99 -0.28 -0.48
N SER A 106 -13.25 -0.03 -1.56
CA SER A 106 -11.81 0.21 -1.50
C SER A 106 -11.49 1.48 -0.71
N THR A 107 -12.30 2.53 -0.84
CA THR A 107 -12.19 3.77 -0.06
C THR A 107 -12.37 3.50 1.43
N VAL A 108 -13.34 2.66 1.81
CA VAL A 108 -13.59 2.30 3.22
C VAL A 108 -12.37 1.61 3.84
N TYR A 109 -11.71 0.72 3.11
CA TYR A 109 -10.56 -0.02 3.64
C TYR A 109 -9.24 0.76 3.51
N ALA A 110 -9.04 1.53 2.44
CA ALA A 110 -7.86 2.37 2.27
C ALA A 110 -7.80 3.48 3.32
N ASN A 111 -8.96 3.99 3.69
CA ASN A 111 -9.12 5.14 4.57
C ASN A 111 -8.48 6.41 3.98
N ASP A 112 -8.79 7.58 4.54
CA ASP A 112 -8.21 8.85 4.11
C ASP A 112 -6.67 8.78 4.13
N GLY A 113 -6.03 9.21 3.05
CA GLY A 113 -4.57 9.14 2.89
C GLY A 113 -4.00 7.76 2.54
N GLY A 114 -4.85 6.74 2.35
CA GLY A 114 -4.41 5.40 1.96
C GLY A 114 -3.94 5.31 0.51
N ILE A 115 -2.91 4.49 0.27
CA ILE A 115 -2.35 4.18 -1.06
C ILE A 115 -2.39 2.68 -1.27
N VAL A 116 -2.89 2.27 -2.42
CA VAL A 116 -2.85 0.87 -2.89
C VAL A 116 -2.13 0.83 -4.24
N ALA A 117 -1.28 -0.15 -4.46
CA ALA A 117 -0.59 -0.39 -5.72
C ALA A 117 -0.78 -1.85 -6.13
N ALA A 118 -1.05 -2.08 -7.40
CA ALA A 118 -1.19 -3.40 -8.02
C ALA A 118 -0.55 -3.41 -9.41
N TYR A 119 0.02 -4.57 -9.82
CA TYR A 119 0.64 -4.78 -11.14
C TYR A 119 0.58 -6.23 -11.61
#